data_6b5d221abb36473ef08a38d975ea4c77
#
_entry.id   6b5d221abb36473ef08a38d975ea4c77
#
_cell.length_a   1.000
_cell.length_b   1.000
_cell.length_c   1.000
_cell.angle_alpha   90.00
_cell.angle_beta   90.00
_cell.angle_gamma   90.00
#
_symmetry.space_group_name_H-M   'P 1'
#
loop_
_entity.id
_entity.type
_entity.pdbx_description
1 polymer ?
#
loop_
_entity_poly.entity_id
_entity_poly.type
_entity_poly.pdbx_seq_one_letter_code
_entity_poly.pdbx_strand_id
1 'polypeptide(L)'
;MKNKGLILIIIIVVCIAALFLMPGTKSYEKIASIGQPAPEFEYPDSNGKLWKLSDLRGKVVFINLWATWCTTCKAEMPHKEALFEKLKDEPFQMLGMLFRDDPANLADYYKTQKVSPPTLISPNNESAKIFGITGVPETFIIDKEGIVREKLVGAREWDVEGTIELITKWL
;
A
#
# COMPACT_ATOMS: atom_id res chain seq x y z
N MET A 1 -53.31 28.97 16.21
CA MET A 1 -52.06 28.50 16.88
C MET A 1 -51.80 27.02 16.69
N LYS A 2 -52.60 26.24 15.93
CA LYS A 2 -52.50 24.77 15.81
C LYS A 2 -51.36 24.24 14.88
N ASN A 3 -50.77 25.06 14.01
CA ASN A 3 -49.83 24.59 12.99
C ASN A 3 -48.34 24.66 13.38
N LYS A 4 -48.02 25.30 14.51
CA LYS A 4 -46.62 25.44 14.96
C LYS A 4 -45.97 24.08 15.35
N GLY A 5 -46.75 23.19 15.99
CA GLY A 5 -46.28 21.84 16.34
C GLY A 5 -46.05 20.95 15.12
N LEU A 6 -46.93 21.05 14.14
CA LEU A 6 -46.80 20.27 12.89
C LEU A 6 -45.54 20.69 12.09
N ILE A 7 -45.28 21.99 12.01
CA ILE A 7 -44.09 22.53 11.34
C ILE A 7 -42.82 22.07 12.06
N LEU A 8 -42.79 22.06 13.39
CA LEU A 8 -41.63 21.56 14.15
C LEU A 8 -41.37 20.08 13.90
N ILE A 9 -42.40 19.26 13.86
CA ILE A 9 -42.28 17.82 13.55
C ILE A 9 -41.73 17.61 12.15
N ILE A 10 -42.20 18.35 11.16
CA ILE A 10 -41.71 18.25 9.77
C ILE A 10 -40.24 18.64 9.71
N ILE A 11 -39.82 19.70 10.38
CA ILE A 11 -38.41 20.13 10.41
C ILE A 11 -37.52 19.01 11.02
N ILE A 12 -37.96 18.42 12.16
CA ILE A 12 -37.22 17.34 12.82
C ILE A 12 -37.08 16.14 11.88
N VAL A 13 -38.16 15.72 11.22
CA VAL A 13 -38.12 14.60 10.29
C VAL A 13 -37.21 14.86 9.10
N VAL A 14 -37.23 16.08 8.53
CA VAL A 14 -36.35 16.48 7.44
C VAL A 14 -34.87 16.50 7.89
N CYS A 15 -34.60 17.01 9.10
CA CYS A 15 -33.24 17.02 9.66
C CYS A 15 -32.73 15.59 9.89
N ILE A 16 -33.55 14.68 10.41
CA ILE A 16 -33.20 13.28 10.61
C ILE A 16 -32.96 12.60 9.26
N ALA A 17 -33.83 12.79 8.28
CA ALA A 17 -33.67 12.28 6.93
C ALA A 17 -32.38 12.81 6.26
N ALA A 18 -32.08 14.11 6.43
CA ALA A 18 -30.84 14.70 5.94
C ALA A 18 -29.59 14.10 6.59
N LEU A 19 -29.63 13.76 7.89
CA LEU A 19 -28.53 13.07 8.58
C LEU A 19 -28.32 11.66 8.04
N PHE A 20 -29.38 10.93 7.69
CA PHE A 20 -29.28 9.60 7.07
C PHE A 20 -28.85 9.64 5.59
N LEU A 21 -29.09 10.74 4.89
CA LEU A 21 -28.70 10.96 3.50
C LEU A 21 -27.31 11.62 3.36
N MET A 22 -26.70 12.06 4.46
CA MET A 22 -25.32 12.53 4.42
C MET A 22 -24.41 11.36 4.01
N PRO A 23 -23.62 11.50 2.92
CA PRO A 23 -22.61 10.52 2.61
C PRO A 23 -21.71 10.37 3.85
N GLY A 24 -21.57 9.13 4.32
CA GLY A 24 -20.81 8.83 5.53
C GLY A 24 -19.48 9.57 5.49
N THR A 25 -19.11 10.20 6.58
CA THR A 25 -17.81 10.87 6.73
C THR A 25 -16.75 9.90 6.24
N LYS A 26 -15.94 10.32 5.26
CA LYS A 26 -14.77 9.57 4.83
C LYS A 26 -14.05 9.13 6.10
N SER A 27 -14.05 7.85 6.37
CA SER A 27 -13.26 7.27 7.45
C SER A 27 -11.86 7.85 7.30
N TYR A 28 -11.31 8.46 8.35
CA TYR A 28 -9.91 8.86 8.38
C TYR A 28 -9.12 7.64 7.94
N GLU A 29 -8.47 7.72 6.77
CA GLU A 29 -7.68 6.62 6.24
C GLU A 29 -6.66 6.25 7.30
N LYS A 30 -6.82 5.05 7.87
CA LYS A 30 -5.89 4.57 8.90
C LYS A 30 -4.53 4.41 8.22
N ILE A 31 -3.58 5.22 8.65
CA ILE A 31 -2.18 5.09 8.24
C ILE A 31 -1.70 3.68 8.65
N ALA A 32 -0.97 3.02 7.75
CA ALA A 32 -0.38 1.70 7.99
C ALA A 32 0.42 1.69 9.31
N SER A 33 0.02 0.84 10.23
CA SER A 33 0.63 0.73 11.56
C SER A 33 0.79 -0.73 11.95
N ILE A 34 1.91 -1.06 12.61
CA ILE A 34 2.21 -2.43 13.04
C ILE A 34 1.08 -2.95 13.95
N GLY A 35 0.66 -4.20 13.72
CA GLY A 35 -0.41 -4.86 14.44
C GLY A 35 -1.83 -4.46 14.01
N GLN A 36 -1.98 -3.57 13.02
CA GLN A 36 -3.27 -3.15 12.48
C GLN A 36 -3.47 -3.70 11.08
N PRO A 37 -4.72 -3.84 10.61
CA PRO A 37 -5.00 -4.13 9.22
C PRO A 37 -4.32 -3.10 8.31
N ALA A 38 -3.63 -3.60 7.28
CA ALA A 38 -3.03 -2.73 6.27
C ALA A 38 -4.13 -1.94 5.52
N PRO A 39 -3.85 -0.69 5.13
CA PRO A 39 -4.79 0.07 4.32
C PRO A 39 -5.05 -0.63 2.99
N GLU A 40 -6.31 -0.73 2.61
CA GLU A 40 -6.69 -1.27 1.30
C GLU A 40 -6.26 -0.33 0.19
N PHE A 41 -5.82 -0.91 -0.91
CA PHE A 41 -5.48 -0.19 -2.12
C PHE A 41 -5.90 -0.97 -3.36
N GLU A 42 -6.07 -0.23 -4.46
CA GLU A 42 -6.28 -0.77 -5.79
C GLU A 42 -5.52 0.11 -6.78
N TYR A 43 -4.36 -0.36 -7.26
CA TYR A 43 -3.50 0.41 -8.18
C TYR A 43 -3.04 -0.44 -9.36
N PRO A 44 -2.90 0.16 -10.56
CA PRO A 44 -2.27 -0.50 -11.69
C PRO A 44 -0.75 -0.60 -11.49
N ASP A 45 -0.14 -1.64 -12.05
CA ASP A 45 1.30 -1.68 -12.28
C ASP A 45 1.69 -0.99 -13.58
N SER A 46 2.99 -0.96 -13.88
CA SER A 46 3.55 -0.38 -15.11
C SER A 46 3.05 -1.01 -16.41
N ASN A 47 2.44 -2.20 -16.34
CA ASN A 47 1.86 -2.92 -17.49
C ASN A 47 0.33 -2.74 -17.56
N GLY A 48 -0.26 -1.98 -16.65
CA GLY A 48 -1.70 -1.74 -16.55
C GLY A 48 -2.49 -2.85 -15.84
N LYS A 49 -1.82 -3.88 -15.30
CA LYS A 49 -2.48 -4.90 -14.48
C LYS A 49 -2.88 -4.29 -13.13
N LEU A 50 -4.15 -4.41 -12.79
CA LEU A 50 -4.69 -3.92 -11.52
C LEU A 50 -4.36 -4.89 -10.38
N TRP A 51 -3.90 -4.33 -9.26
CA TRP A 51 -3.56 -5.05 -8.05
C TRP A 51 -4.38 -4.52 -6.88
N LYS A 52 -5.02 -5.44 -6.13
CA LYS A 52 -5.77 -5.13 -4.92
C LYS A 52 -5.16 -5.87 -3.74
N LEU A 53 -5.04 -5.21 -2.60
CA LEU A 53 -4.51 -5.88 -1.41
C LEU A 53 -5.42 -7.02 -0.95
N SER A 54 -6.75 -6.84 -1.05
CA SER A 54 -7.73 -7.87 -0.69
C SER A 54 -7.56 -9.18 -1.47
N ASP A 55 -7.07 -9.12 -2.72
CA ASP A 55 -6.87 -10.30 -3.58
C ASP A 55 -5.59 -11.08 -3.21
N LEU A 56 -4.79 -10.54 -2.31
CA LEU A 56 -3.53 -11.14 -1.84
C LEU A 56 -3.65 -11.83 -0.49
N ARG A 57 -4.88 -11.99 0.04
CA ARG A 57 -5.11 -12.74 1.28
C ARG A 57 -4.61 -14.18 1.13
N GLY A 58 -4.03 -14.72 2.20
CA GLY A 58 -3.35 -16.02 2.18
C GLY A 58 -1.89 -15.97 1.71
N LYS A 59 -1.39 -14.78 1.32
CA LYS A 59 0.03 -14.56 1.00
C LYS A 59 0.65 -13.58 1.97
N VAL A 60 1.92 -13.74 2.24
CA VAL A 60 2.75 -12.69 2.84
C VAL A 60 3.06 -11.65 1.77
N VAL A 61 2.72 -10.39 2.03
CA VAL A 61 2.91 -9.30 1.07
C VAL A 61 4.04 -8.39 1.53
N PHE A 62 5.05 -8.27 0.68
CA PHE A 62 6.17 -7.34 0.83
C PHE A 62 5.88 -6.10 -0.02
N ILE A 63 5.68 -4.96 0.61
CA ILE A 63 5.46 -3.68 -0.07
C ILE A 63 6.68 -2.79 0.15
N ASN A 64 7.35 -2.39 -0.92
CA ASN A 64 8.48 -1.47 -0.86
C ASN A 64 8.15 -0.18 -1.63
N LEU A 65 8.12 0.95 -0.91
CA LEU A 65 7.97 2.26 -1.55
C LEU A 65 9.35 2.76 -1.96
N TRP A 66 9.48 3.16 -3.23
CA TRP A 66 10.76 3.50 -3.86
C TRP A 66 10.61 4.50 -5.01
N ALA A 67 11.73 5.00 -5.54
CA ALA A 67 11.72 5.90 -6.69
C ALA A 67 12.97 5.69 -7.58
N THR A 68 12.87 6.04 -8.85
CA THR A 68 13.99 5.93 -9.79
C THR A 68 15.11 6.94 -9.53
N TRP A 69 14.81 8.07 -8.90
CA TRP A 69 15.78 9.07 -8.47
C TRP A 69 16.48 8.72 -7.15
N CYS A 70 16.01 7.71 -6.41
CA CYS A 70 16.52 7.32 -5.09
C CYS A 70 17.73 6.38 -5.23
N THR A 71 18.93 6.87 -4.95
CA THR A 71 20.17 6.09 -5.08
C THR A 71 20.21 4.86 -4.18
N THR A 72 19.79 5.00 -2.92
CA THR A 72 19.76 3.89 -1.95
C THR A 72 18.70 2.83 -2.32
N CYS A 73 17.56 3.26 -2.91
CA CYS A 73 16.55 2.34 -3.43
C CYS A 73 17.11 1.48 -4.59
N LYS A 74 17.92 2.10 -5.46
CA LYS A 74 18.56 1.39 -6.56
C LYS A 74 19.62 0.40 -6.07
N ALA A 75 20.36 0.77 -5.02
CA ALA A 75 21.37 -0.11 -4.44
C ALA A 75 20.78 -1.40 -3.83
N GLU A 76 19.56 -1.35 -3.28
CA GLU A 76 18.90 -2.56 -2.73
C GLU A 76 18.20 -3.43 -3.80
N MET A 77 18.08 -2.96 -5.05
CA MET A 77 17.33 -3.67 -6.09
C MET A 77 17.84 -5.09 -6.38
N PRO A 78 19.17 -5.33 -6.50
CA PRO A 78 19.70 -6.69 -6.71
C PRO A 78 19.31 -7.64 -5.56
N HIS A 79 19.33 -7.18 -4.33
CA HIS A 79 18.96 -7.96 -3.15
C HIS A 79 17.45 -8.28 -3.13
N LYS A 80 16.62 -7.34 -3.60
CA LYS A 80 15.17 -7.60 -3.78
C LYS A 80 14.90 -8.63 -4.88
N GLU A 81 15.64 -8.57 -5.99
CA GLU A 81 15.54 -9.58 -7.03
C GLU A 81 15.90 -10.98 -6.50
N ALA A 82 17.01 -11.10 -5.76
CA ALA A 82 17.43 -12.35 -5.16
C ALA A 82 16.39 -12.91 -4.18
N LEU A 83 15.83 -12.04 -3.33
CA LEU A 83 14.73 -12.40 -2.41
C LEU A 83 13.49 -12.86 -3.17
N PHE A 84 13.10 -12.12 -4.21
CA PHE A 84 11.94 -12.45 -5.04
C PHE A 84 12.07 -13.82 -5.69
N GLU A 85 13.21 -14.10 -6.31
CA GLU A 85 13.51 -15.41 -6.91
C GLU A 85 13.50 -16.54 -5.87
N LYS A 86 14.01 -16.28 -4.66
CA LYS A 86 14.05 -17.26 -3.58
C LYS A 86 12.66 -17.64 -3.07
N LEU A 87 11.73 -16.69 -3.04
CA LEU A 87 10.40 -16.86 -2.45
C LEU A 87 9.26 -16.98 -3.49
N LYS A 88 9.57 -17.06 -4.79
CA LYS A 88 8.56 -17.04 -5.86
C LYS A 88 7.58 -18.23 -5.83
N ASP A 89 7.99 -19.37 -5.27
CA ASP A 89 7.17 -20.57 -5.17
C ASP A 89 6.42 -20.68 -3.82
N GLU A 90 6.66 -19.71 -2.92
CA GLU A 90 6.00 -19.60 -1.62
C GLU A 90 4.72 -18.79 -1.72
N PRO A 91 3.82 -18.85 -0.72
CA PRO A 91 2.66 -17.96 -0.63
C PRO A 91 3.09 -16.52 -0.29
N PHE A 92 3.86 -15.92 -1.19
CA PHE A 92 4.52 -14.63 -1.08
C PHE A 92 4.20 -13.75 -2.28
N GLN A 93 4.09 -12.44 -2.06
CA GLN A 93 3.98 -11.45 -3.12
C GLN A 93 4.83 -10.22 -2.80
N MET A 94 5.77 -9.90 -3.67
CA MET A 94 6.52 -8.64 -3.60
C MET A 94 5.91 -7.61 -4.55
N LEU A 95 5.70 -6.38 -4.05
CA LEU A 95 5.19 -5.24 -4.80
C LEU A 95 6.06 -4.02 -4.52
N GLY A 96 6.49 -3.34 -5.56
CA GLY A 96 6.97 -1.96 -5.47
C GLY A 96 5.79 -0.98 -5.45
N MET A 97 5.97 0.19 -4.86
CA MET A 97 5.05 1.34 -5.02
C MET A 97 5.87 2.58 -5.38
N LEU A 98 5.52 3.21 -6.49
CA LEU A 98 6.24 4.38 -6.96
C LEU A 98 5.97 5.60 -6.06
N PHE A 99 7.04 6.23 -5.56
CA PHE A 99 6.97 7.37 -4.65
C PHE A 99 7.45 8.65 -5.33
N ARG A 100 6.56 9.63 -5.49
CA ARG A 100 6.86 10.98 -6.04
C ARG A 100 7.77 10.94 -7.27
N ASP A 101 7.44 10.11 -8.23
CA ASP A 101 8.20 9.91 -9.46
C ASP A 101 7.25 9.84 -10.66
N ASP A 102 7.78 10.14 -11.84
CA ASP A 102 7.04 10.02 -13.08
C ASP A 102 7.02 8.54 -13.53
N PRO A 103 5.87 7.96 -13.85
CA PRO A 103 5.78 6.63 -14.44
C PRO A 103 6.63 6.44 -15.71
N ALA A 104 6.90 7.50 -16.47
CA ALA A 104 7.79 7.46 -17.62
C ALA A 104 9.24 7.10 -17.22
N ASN A 105 9.73 7.64 -16.10
CA ASN A 105 11.06 7.30 -15.57
C ASN A 105 11.14 5.82 -15.16
N LEU A 106 10.05 5.26 -14.63
CA LEU A 106 9.97 3.85 -14.28
C LEU A 106 10.10 2.95 -15.52
N ALA A 107 9.42 3.31 -16.62
CA ALA A 107 9.50 2.58 -17.88
C ALA A 107 10.92 2.58 -18.45
N ASP A 108 11.64 3.71 -18.37
CA ASP A 108 13.03 3.80 -18.81
C ASP A 108 13.98 3.03 -17.88
N TYR A 109 13.73 3.05 -16.59
CA TYR A 109 14.50 2.27 -15.63
C TYR A 109 14.40 0.76 -15.93
N TYR A 110 13.22 0.24 -16.23
CA TYR A 110 13.00 -1.18 -16.57
C TYR A 110 13.67 -1.62 -17.88
N LYS A 111 13.94 -0.72 -18.82
CA LYS A 111 14.71 -1.03 -20.04
C LYS A 111 16.18 -1.33 -19.74
N THR A 112 16.72 -0.77 -18.68
CA THR A 112 18.16 -0.82 -18.34
C THR A 112 18.46 -1.71 -17.14
N GLN A 113 17.46 -2.00 -16.32
CA GLN A 113 17.60 -2.78 -15.08
C GLN A 113 16.61 -3.95 -15.07
N LYS A 114 17.07 -5.11 -14.62
CA LYS A 114 16.17 -6.24 -14.33
C LYS A 114 15.39 -5.92 -13.04
N VAL A 115 14.08 -5.82 -13.16
CA VAL A 115 13.16 -5.65 -12.03
C VAL A 115 11.97 -6.56 -12.26
N SER A 116 11.93 -7.70 -11.57
CA SER A 116 10.88 -8.71 -11.71
C SER A 116 9.62 -8.40 -10.90
N PRO A 117 9.72 -7.91 -9.63
CA PRO A 117 8.53 -7.51 -8.88
C PRO A 117 7.81 -6.33 -9.53
N PRO A 118 6.49 -6.40 -9.69
CA PRO A 118 5.71 -5.30 -10.25
C PRO A 118 5.78 -4.05 -9.38
N THR A 119 5.86 -2.88 -9.99
CA THR A 119 5.76 -1.59 -9.30
C THR A 119 4.42 -0.94 -9.63
N LEU A 120 3.66 -0.65 -8.58
CA LEU A 120 2.34 -0.03 -8.64
C LEU A 120 2.45 1.48 -8.72
N ILE A 121 1.54 2.08 -9.47
CA ILE A 121 1.47 3.52 -9.71
C ILE A 121 0.19 4.04 -9.06
N SER A 122 0.32 4.71 -7.92
CA SER A 122 -0.82 5.32 -7.23
C SER A 122 -1.08 6.74 -7.73
N PRO A 123 -2.36 7.14 -7.91
CA PRO A 123 -2.69 8.50 -8.30
C PRO A 123 -2.28 9.49 -7.20
N ASN A 124 -1.71 10.64 -7.58
CA ASN A 124 -1.37 11.71 -6.65
C ASN A 124 -0.56 11.27 -5.41
N ASN A 125 0.25 10.22 -5.54
CA ASN A 125 1.03 9.67 -4.44
C ASN A 125 0.19 9.17 -3.26
N GLU A 126 -0.98 8.66 -3.51
CA GLU A 126 -1.92 8.18 -2.50
C GLU A 126 -1.30 7.07 -1.65
N SER A 127 -0.53 6.16 -2.26
CA SER A 127 0.20 5.10 -1.55
C SER A 127 1.06 5.65 -0.42
N ALA A 128 1.78 6.76 -0.64
CA ALA A 128 2.58 7.39 0.40
C ALA A 128 1.74 7.92 1.57
N LYS A 129 0.53 8.40 1.29
CA LYS A 129 -0.39 8.93 2.32
C LYS A 129 -0.94 7.80 3.18
N ILE A 130 -1.47 6.73 2.56
CA ILE A 130 -2.07 5.61 3.29
C ILE A 130 -1.03 4.79 4.06
N PHE A 131 0.22 4.70 3.57
CA PHE A 131 1.32 4.07 4.29
C PHE A 131 2.04 5.02 5.27
N GLY A 132 1.70 6.32 5.26
CA GLY A 132 2.24 7.31 6.20
C GLY A 132 3.73 7.51 6.06
N ILE A 133 4.26 7.52 4.82
CA ILE A 133 5.68 7.70 4.57
C ILE A 133 6.00 9.08 4.03
N THR A 134 7.18 9.59 4.34
CA THR A 134 7.68 10.89 3.89
C THR A 134 8.96 10.79 3.07
N GLY A 135 9.61 9.64 3.08
CA GLY A 135 10.85 9.36 2.34
C GLY A 135 10.94 7.90 1.91
N VAL A 136 11.92 7.59 1.08
CA VAL A 136 12.16 6.25 0.54
C VAL A 136 13.64 5.86 0.67
N PRO A 137 13.96 4.54 0.76
CA PRO A 137 13.01 3.42 0.73
C PRO A 137 12.35 3.18 2.10
N GLU A 138 11.09 2.76 2.08
CA GLU A 138 10.41 2.17 3.23
C GLU A 138 9.71 0.87 2.81
N THR A 139 9.76 -0.14 3.69
CA THR A 139 9.20 -1.45 3.42
C THR A 139 8.22 -1.87 4.50
N PHE A 140 7.11 -2.46 4.07
CA PHE A 140 6.09 -3.05 4.95
C PHE A 140 5.97 -4.53 4.65
N ILE A 141 5.91 -5.36 5.70
CA ILE A 141 5.57 -6.77 5.61
C ILE A 141 4.16 -6.94 6.18
N ILE A 142 3.31 -7.53 5.39
CA ILE A 142 1.91 -7.78 5.71
C ILE A 142 1.71 -9.29 5.70
N ASP A 143 1.09 -9.85 6.72
CA ASP A 143 0.85 -11.29 6.81
C ASP A 143 -0.34 -11.77 5.96
N LYS A 144 -0.61 -13.07 6.03
CA LYS A 144 -1.68 -13.75 5.27
C LYS A 144 -3.08 -13.24 5.61
N GLU A 145 -3.27 -12.71 6.82
CA GLU A 145 -4.52 -12.11 7.32
C GLU A 145 -4.64 -10.63 6.91
N GLY A 146 -3.59 -10.05 6.34
CA GLY A 146 -3.56 -8.64 5.92
C GLY A 146 -3.20 -7.67 7.05
N ILE A 147 -2.54 -8.15 8.09
CA ILE A 147 -2.07 -7.32 9.20
C ILE A 147 -0.63 -6.86 8.94
N VAL A 148 -0.34 -5.59 9.15
CA VAL A 148 1.03 -5.06 9.07
C VAL A 148 1.86 -5.65 10.22
N ARG A 149 2.90 -6.38 9.89
CA ARG A 149 3.78 -7.03 10.87
C ARG A 149 5.10 -6.30 11.06
N GLU A 150 5.64 -5.73 9.98
CA GLU A 150 6.90 -4.99 10.04
C GLU A 150 6.78 -3.68 9.26
N LYS A 151 7.46 -2.65 9.75
CA LYS A 151 7.74 -1.39 9.05
C LYS A 151 9.22 -1.11 9.15
N LEU A 152 9.91 -1.09 8.01
CA LEU A 152 11.36 -1.01 7.92
C LEU A 152 11.75 0.24 7.13
N VAL A 153 12.47 1.15 7.75
CA VAL A 153 12.92 2.41 7.14
C VAL A 153 14.36 2.25 6.67
N GLY A 154 14.64 2.73 5.47
CA GLY A 154 15.98 2.69 4.85
C GLY A 154 16.26 1.41 4.08
N ALA A 155 17.32 1.48 3.25
CA ALA A 155 17.76 0.38 2.39
C ALA A 155 18.35 -0.79 3.19
N ARG A 156 18.18 -2.01 2.66
CA ARG A 156 18.65 -3.26 3.29
C ARG A 156 19.16 -4.24 2.25
N GLU A 157 20.02 -5.15 2.71
CA GLU A 157 20.35 -6.39 1.99
C GLU A 157 19.24 -7.40 2.29
N TRP A 158 18.35 -7.62 1.31
CA TRP A 158 17.15 -8.43 1.49
C TRP A 158 17.39 -9.94 1.33
N ASP A 159 18.54 -10.35 0.81
CA ASP A 159 18.94 -11.72 0.53
C ASP A 159 19.82 -12.35 1.63
N VAL A 160 20.08 -11.62 2.72
CA VAL A 160 20.80 -12.17 3.88
C VAL A 160 19.83 -12.82 4.88
N GLU A 161 20.32 -13.83 5.60
CA GLU A 161 19.50 -14.69 6.47
C GLU A 161 18.61 -13.91 7.44
N GLY A 162 19.15 -12.94 8.17
CA GLY A 162 18.38 -12.16 9.16
C GLY A 162 17.24 -11.32 8.58
N THR A 163 17.36 -10.83 7.32
CA THR A 163 16.25 -10.13 6.66
C THR A 163 15.25 -11.08 6.02
N ILE A 164 15.69 -12.24 5.55
CA ILE A 164 14.80 -13.30 5.07
C ILE A 164 13.89 -13.80 6.20
N GLU A 165 14.44 -14.04 7.39
CA GLU A 165 13.67 -14.47 8.57
C GLU A 165 12.56 -13.49 8.97
N LEU A 166 12.77 -12.18 8.79
CA LEU A 166 11.72 -11.17 9.04
C LEU A 166 10.46 -11.40 8.20
N ILE A 167 10.61 -12.08 7.07
CA ILE A 167 9.54 -12.35 6.11
C ILE A 167 9.02 -13.78 6.29
N THR A 168 9.95 -14.76 6.31
CA THR A 168 9.59 -16.18 6.29
C THR A 168 8.90 -16.66 7.56
N LYS A 169 9.09 -15.98 8.69
CA LYS A 169 8.35 -16.27 9.93
C LYS A 169 6.83 -16.06 9.81
N TRP A 170 6.38 -15.39 8.73
CA TRP A 170 4.97 -15.13 8.43
C TRP A 170 4.43 -16.02 7.29
N LEU A 171 5.29 -16.79 6.59
CA LEU A 171 4.91 -17.78 5.57
C LEU A 171 4.29 -19.01 6.21
#